data_31ab099be36e3be8c1fb514b2141802c
#
_entry.id   31ab099be36e3be8c1fb514b2141802c
#
_cell.length_a   1.000
_cell.length_b   1.000
_cell.length_c   1.000
_cell.angle_alpha   90.00
_cell.angle_beta   90.00
_cell.angle_gamma   90.00
#
_symmetry.space_group_name_H-M   'P 1'
#
loop_
_entity.id
_entity.type
_entity.pdbx_description
1 polymer ?
#
loop_
_entity_poly.entity_id
_entity_poly.type
_entity_poly.pdbx_seq_one_letter_code
_entity_poly.pdbx_strand_id
1 'polypeptide(L)'
;MREAGLRDFRDVLDRHLDWFAERGHAVPVWWRDDDAIEPTPALDRLLHIANTHEIEVALAVIPVNATEALADRLSGERFASVVQHGYEHRNFQDKTRGEKAAEFGRRRDPDEALAV
;
A
#
# COMPACT_ATOMS: atom_id res chain seq x y z
N MET A 1 -3.49 -9.78 26.27
CA MET A 1 -3.44 -10.60 25.03
C MET A 1 -2.77 -9.90 23.87
N ARG A 2 -3.08 -8.63 23.57
CA ARG A 2 -2.47 -7.90 22.44
C ARG A 2 -0.96 -7.67 22.57
N GLU A 3 -0.46 -7.38 23.77
CA GLU A 3 0.98 -7.15 24.00
C GLU A 3 1.82 -8.43 23.91
N ALA A 4 1.29 -9.57 24.35
CA ALA A 4 1.98 -10.85 24.24
C ALA A 4 2.14 -11.26 22.77
N GLY A 5 1.07 -11.18 21.98
CA GLY A 5 1.13 -11.50 20.55
C GLY A 5 2.06 -10.58 19.76
N LEU A 6 2.20 -9.31 20.15
CA LEU A 6 3.11 -8.38 19.50
C LEU A 6 4.57 -8.69 19.84
N ARG A 7 4.86 -9.12 21.08
CA ARG A 7 6.19 -9.58 21.46
C ARG A 7 6.59 -10.84 20.72
N ASP A 8 5.70 -11.83 20.67
CA ASP A 8 5.93 -13.07 19.91
C ASP A 8 6.22 -12.79 18.44
N PHE A 9 5.48 -11.85 17.82
CA PHE A 9 5.72 -11.44 16.44
C PHE A 9 7.09 -10.80 16.26
N ARG A 10 7.49 -9.90 17.14
CA ARG A 10 8.81 -9.27 17.10
C ARG A 10 9.94 -10.28 17.25
N ASP A 11 9.82 -11.19 18.20
CA ASP A 11 10.82 -12.22 18.45
C ASP A 11 10.98 -13.15 17.24
N VAL A 12 9.89 -13.49 16.55
CA VAL A 12 9.92 -14.28 15.31
C VAL A 12 10.58 -13.48 14.18
N LEU A 13 10.18 -12.22 14.03
CA LEU A 13 10.74 -11.35 12.99
C LEU A 13 12.24 -11.14 13.19
N ASP A 14 12.67 -10.81 14.41
CA ASP A 14 14.08 -10.60 14.74
C ASP A 14 14.92 -11.83 14.46
N ARG A 15 14.45 -13.02 14.80
CA ARG A 15 15.16 -14.27 14.48
C ARG A 15 15.32 -14.48 12.98
N HIS A 16 14.31 -14.14 12.18
CA HIS A 16 14.41 -14.24 10.72
C HIS A 16 15.37 -13.18 10.15
N LEU A 17 15.33 -11.96 10.65
CA LEU A 17 16.24 -10.90 10.21
C LEU A 17 17.68 -11.24 10.59
N ASP A 18 17.93 -11.76 11.78
CA ASP A 18 19.24 -12.22 12.23
C ASP A 18 19.78 -13.34 11.33
N TRP A 19 18.92 -14.28 10.94
CA TRP A 19 19.28 -15.36 10.02
C TRP A 19 19.79 -14.83 8.67
N PHE A 20 19.17 -13.79 8.13
CA PHE A 20 19.61 -13.13 6.90
C PHE A 20 20.90 -12.31 7.12
N ALA A 21 20.95 -11.56 8.24
CA ALA A 21 22.12 -10.74 8.58
C ALA A 21 23.39 -11.58 8.75
N GLU A 22 23.31 -12.73 9.41
CA GLU A 22 24.43 -13.68 9.58
C GLU A 22 24.99 -14.19 8.25
N ARG A 23 24.17 -14.13 7.19
CA ARG A 23 24.53 -14.51 5.82
C ARG A 23 24.91 -13.34 4.93
N GLY A 24 25.01 -12.15 5.50
CA GLY A 24 25.35 -10.93 4.78
C GLY A 24 24.25 -10.42 3.84
N HIS A 25 23.01 -10.82 4.08
CA HIS A 25 21.87 -10.40 3.28
C HIS A 25 21.04 -9.33 4.00
N ALA A 26 20.80 -8.22 3.32
CA ALA A 26 19.79 -7.24 3.71
C ALA A 26 18.43 -7.65 3.10
N VAL A 27 17.38 -7.64 3.92
CA VAL A 27 16.02 -7.95 3.47
C VAL A 27 15.36 -6.66 2.98
N PRO A 28 14.98 -6.56 1.69
CA PRO A 28 14.21 -5.43 1.21
C PRO A 28 12.78 -5.51 1.76
N VAL A 29 12.25 -4.39 2.22
CA VAL A 29 10.87 -4.28 2.75
C VAL A 29 10.14 -3.23 1.93
N TRP A 30 8.91 -3.55 1.56
CA TRP A 30 8.01 -2.60 0.92
C TRP A 30 6.84 -2.28 1.86
N TRP A 31 6.75 -1.02 2.22
CA TRP A 31 5.65 -0.52 3.06
C TRP A 31 4.61 0.15 2.17
N ARG A 32 3.41 -0.36 2.18
CA ARG A 32 2.30 0.12 1.38
C ARG A 32 1.06 0.32 2.24
N ASP A 33 0.34 1.39 1.97
CA ASP A 33 -0.99 1.68 2.51
C ASP A 33 -2.00 1.81 1.36
N ASP A 34 -3.13 1.15 1.46
CA ASP A 34 -4.13 1.06 0.40
C ASP A 34 -5.32 1.98 0.65
N ASP A 35 -6.04 2.32 -0.43
CA ASP A 35 -7.32 3.00 -0.45
C ASP A 35 -7.30 4.49 -0.06
N ALA A 36 -6.15 5.14 -0.12
CA ALA A 36 -6.08 6.57 0.14
C ALA A 36 -6.89 7.38 -0.90
N ILE A 37 -7.75 8.27 -0.43
CA ILE A 37 -8.58 9.17 -1.26
C ILE A 37 -8.58 10.61 -0.77
N GLU A 38 -8.43 10.84 0.52
CA GLU A 38 -8.49 12.14 1.16
C GLU A 38 -7.57 12.22 2.39
N PRO A 39 -7.22 13.43 2.87
CA PRO A 39 -6.48 13.56 4.12
C PRO A 39 -7.33 13.08 5.30
N THR A 40 -6.69 12.28 6.16
CA THR A 40 -7.30 11.77 7.39
C THR A 40 -6.30 11.85 8.55
N PRO A 41 -6.76 11.83 9.82
CA PRO A 41 -5.85 11.71 10.96
C PRO A 41 -4.99 10.44 10.92
N ALA A 42 -5.51 9.35 10.36
CA ALA A 42 -4.75 8.12 10.17
C ALA A 42 -3.62 8.30 9.15
N LEU A 43 -3.88 8.99 8.03
CA LEU A 43 -2.86 9.35 7.06
C LEU A 43 -1.79 10.25 7.67
N ASP A 44 -2.18 11.26 8.44
CA ASP A 44 -1.23 12.14 9.13
C ASP A 44 -0.30 11.36 10.07
N ARG A 45 -0.84 10.40 10.79
CA ARG A 45 -0.05 9.50 11.65
C ARG A 45 0.91 8.64 10.85
N LEU A 46 0.44 8.08 9.74
CA LEU A 46 1.27 7.27 8.84
C LEU A 46 2.45 8.07 8.30
N LEU A 47 2.19 9.26 7.79
CA LEU A 47 3.21 10.17 7.27
C LEU A 47 4.19 10.63 8.37
N HIS A 48 3.68 10.86 9.59
CA HIS A 48 4.54 11.17 10.73
C HIS A 48 5.52 10.03 11.04
N ILE A 49 5.05 8.79 11.03
CA ILE A 49 5.92 7.61 11.23
C ILE A 49 6.94 7.50 10.10
N ALA A 50 6.51 7.65 8.85
CA ALA A 50 7.39 7.61 7.68
C ALA A 50 8.51 8.65 7.79
N ASN A 51 8.16 9.89 8.12
CA ASN A 51 9.12 10.97 8.29
C ASN A 51 10.06 10.78 9.49
N THR A 52 9.52 10.33 10.63
CA THR A 52 10.30 10.11 11.86
C THR A 52 11.38 9.04 11.68
N HIS A 53 11.06 7.99 10.95
CA HIS A 53 11.97 6.87 10.71
C HIS A 53 12.71 6.96 9.37
N GLU A 54 12.42 7.98 8.55
CA GLU A 54 12.98 8.16 7.22
C GLU A 54 12.77 6.93 6.33
N ILE A 55 11.57 6.34 6.40
CA ILE A 55 11.17 5.16 5.62
C ILE A 55 10.05 5.56 4.67
N GLU A 56 10.23 5.29 3.37
CA GLU A 56 9.23 5.59 2.37
C GLU A 56 8.01 4.66 2.49
N VAL A 57 6.82 5.26 2.45
CA VAL A 57 5.55 4.55 2.31
C VAL A 57 4.96 4.79 0.91
N ALA A 58 4.55 3.72 0.25
CA ALA A 58 3.81 3.80 -1.01
C ALA A 58 2.31 3.88 -0.70
N LEU A 59 1.71 5.00 -1.06
CA LEU A 59 0.26 5.21 -0.92
C LEU A 59 -0.44 4.77 -2.20
N ALA A 60 -1.21 3.70 -2.12
CA ALA A 60 -2.01 3.21 -3.23
C ALA A 60 -3.35 3.95 -3.26
N VAL A 61 -3.42 4.95 -4.12
CA VAL A 61 -4.55 5.89 -4.22
C VAL A 61 -5.58 5.38 -5.22
N ILE A 62 -6.88 5.51 -4.86
CA ILE A 62 -8.00 5.21 -5.77
C ILE A 62 -8.28 6.46 -6.60
N PRO A 63 -7.95 6.48 -7.92
CA PRO A 63 -7.95 7.70 -8.71
C PRO A 63 -9.30 8.40 -8.81
N VAL A 64 -10.38 7.65 -9.03
CA VAL A 64 -11.71 8.24 -9.24
C VAL A 64 -12.21 9.04 -8.04
N ASN A 65 -11.77 8.69 -6.84
CA ASN A 65 -12.21 9.30 -5.58
C ASN A 65 -11.16 10.22 -4.95
N ALA A 66 -9.96 10.29 -5.53
CA ALA A 66 -8.88 11.12 -5.00
C ALA A 66 -9.25 12.60 -5.01
N THR A 67 -9.00 13.29 -3.90
CA THR A 67 -9.30 14.71 -3.75
C THR A 67 -8.08 15.59 -4.01
N GLU A 68 -8.31 16.84 -4.40
CA GLU A 68 -7.24 17.84 -4.48
C GLU A 68 -6.57 18.06 -3.12
N ALA A 69 -7.34 17.98 -2.04
CA ALA A 69 -6.82 18.09 -0.69
C ALA A 69 -5.80 17.00 -0.37
N LEU A 70 -5.97 15.78 -0.91
CA LEU A 70 -4.97 14.72 -0.79
C LEU A 70 -3.69 15.09 -1.55
N ALA A 71 -3.81 15.58 -2.77
CA ALA A 71 -2.67 16.02 -3.56
C ALA A 71 -1.90 17.15 -2.85
N ASP A 72 -2.61 18.12 -2.31
CA ASP A 72 -2.01 19.22 -1.53
C ASP A 72 -1.31 18.70 -0.28
N ARG A 73 -1.95 17.76 0.45
CA ARG A 73 -1.38 17.17 1.67
C ARG A 73 -0.09 16.40 1.39
N LEU A 74 -0.01 15.72 0.26
CA LEU A 74 1.15 14.92 -0.13
C LEU A 74 2.23 15.73 -0.83
N SER A 75 1.91 16.93 -1.29
CA SER A 75 2.86 17.84 -1.90
C SER A 75 3.99 18.17 -0.93
N GLY A 76 5.21 17.91 -1.35
CA GLY A 76 6.39 18.14 -0.50
C GLY A 76 6.70 17.03 0.52
N GLU A 77 5.89 15.97 0.60
CA GLU A 77 6.21 14.82 1.44
C GLU A 77 7.41 14.05 0.84
N ARG A 78 8.47 13.95 1.62
CA ARG A 78 9.73 13.34 1.17
C ARG A 78 9.70 11.81 1.22
N PHE A 79 8.98 11.24 2.19
CA PHE A 79 8.94 9.81 2.47
C PHE A 79 7.59 9.17 2.13
N ALA A 80 6.90 9.74 1.15
CA ALA A 80 5.70 9.16 0.59
C ALA A 80 5.76 9.19 -0.93
N SER A 81 5.40 8.08 -1.55
CA SER A 81 5.19 7.97 -2.99
C SER A 81 3.74 7.58 -3.25
N VAL A 82 3.23 7.89 -4.43
CA VAL A 82 1.88 7.56 -4.83
C VAL A 82 1.93 6.50 -5.91
N VAL A 83 1.16 5.42 -5.71
CA VAL A 83 0.93 4.39 -6.71
C VAL A 83 -0.56 4.30 -7.00
N GLN A 84 -0.90 3.89 -8.18
CA GLN A 84 -2.30 3.75 -8.60
C GLN A 84 -2.89 2.45 -8.04
N HIS A 85 -4.04 2.57 -7.36
CA HIS A 85 -4.80 1.43 -6.86
C HIS A 85 -6.06 1.21 -7.69
N GLY A 86 -5.90 0.53 -8.83
CA GLY A 86 -6.97 0.43 -9.80
C GLY A 86 -7.37 1.79 -10.36
N TYR A 87 -8.66 1.96 -10.61
CA TYR A 87 -9.26 3.25 -10.95
C TYR A 87 -10.45 3.57 -10.01
N GLU A 88 -11.42 2.67 -9.91
CA GLU A 88 -12.61 2.79 -9.06
C GLU A 88 -12.56 1.89 -7.81
N HIS A 89 -11.56 1.05 -7.68
CA HIS A 89 -11.47 -0.02 -6.67
C HIS A 89 -12.71 -0.94 -6.74
N ARG A 90 -13.06 -1.35 -7.95
CA ARG A 90 -14.25 -2.14 -8.23
C ARG A 90 -13.91 -3.51 -8.79
N ASN A 91 -14.57 -4.55 -8.27
CA ASN A 91 -14.39 -5.91 -8.74
C ASN A 91 -15.35 -6.22 -9.89
N PHE A 92 -14.79 -6.52 -11.06
CA PHE A 92 -15.52 -6.91 -12.27
C PHE A 92 -15.39 -8.40 -12.60
N GLN A 93 -15.01 -9.23 -11.62
CA GLN A 93 -14.86 -10.67 -11.86
C GLN A 93 -16.17 -11.31 -12.34
N ASP A 94 -16.05 -12.22 -13.30
CA ASP A 94 -17.11 -13.13 -13.67
C ASP A 94 -16.96 -14.44 -12.88
N LYS A 95 -17.75 -14.58 -11.83
CA LYS A 95 -17.75 -15.76 -10.97
C LYS A 95 -18.17 -17.03 -11.70
N THR A 96 -18.99 -16.90 -12.76
CA THR A 96 -19.46 -18.04 -13.56
C THR A 96 -18.34 -18.69 -14.37
N ARG A 97 -17.26 -17.97 -14.58
CA ARG A 97 -16.06 -18.41 -15.29
C ARG A 97 -14.87 -18.73 -14.38
N GLY A 98 -15.09 -18.74 -13.07
CA GLY A 98 -14.03 -18.99 -12.09
C GLY A 98 -12.92 -17.92 -12.06
N GLU A 99 -13.22 -16.71 -12.47
CA GLU A 99 -12.27 -15.60 -12.45
C GLU A 99 -11.95 -15.18 -11.01
N LYS A 100 -10.72 -14.72 -10.80
CA LYS A 100 -10.33 -14.08 -9.54
C LYS A 100 -10.84 -12.64 -9.48
N ALA A 101 -11.00 -12.12 -8.28
CA ALA A 101 -11.33 -10.72 -8.06
C ALA A 101 -10.31 -9.82 -8.74
N ALA A 102 -10.77 -8.95 -9.64
CA ALA A 102 -9.94 -7.99 -10.36
C ALA A 102 -10.77 -6.85 -10.90
N GLU A 103 -10.19 -5.66 -10.96
CA GLU A 103 -10.82 -4.50 -11.60
C GLU A 103 -10.64 -4.55 -13.11
N PHE A 104 -9.44 -4.81 -13.60
CA PHE A 104 -9.15 -4.79 -15.03
C PHE A 104 -9.30 -6.15 -15.69
N GLY A 105 -8.98 -7.25 -15.03
CA GLY A 105 -9.17 -8.61 -15.55
C GLY A 105 -8.40 -8.91 -16.83
N ARG A 106 -8.38 -10.18 -17.25
CA ARG A 106 -7.69 -10.61 -18.49
C ARG A 106 -8.46 -10.31 -19.77
N ARG A 107 -9.73 -9.90 -19.66
CA ARG A 107 -10.63 -9.71 -20.78
C ARG A 107 -10.89 -8.27 -21.17
N ARG A 108 -10.47 -7.34 -20.34
CA ARG A 108 -10.52 -5.95 -20.75
C ARG A 108 -9.42 -5.70 -21.77
N ASP A 109 -9.83 -5.21 -22.91
CA ASP A 109 -8.91 -4.61 -23.85
C ASP A 109 -8.09 -3.54 -23.11
N PRO A 110 -6.76 -3.52 -23.28
CA PRO A 110 -5.94 -2.46 -22.69
C PRO A 110 -6.45 -1.05 -22.99
N ASP A 111 -6.98 -0.84 -24.18
CA ASP A 111 -7.53 0.45 -24.59
C ASP A 111 -8.83 0.79 -23.85
N GLU A 112 -9.68 -0.20 -23.54
CA GLU A 112 -10.86 0.01 -22.67
C GLU A 112 -10.46 0.29 -21.22
N ALA A 113 -9.41 -0.32 -20.73
CA ALA A 113 -8.91 -0.07 -19.37
C ALA A 113 -8.29 1.32 -19.21
N LEU A 114 -7.80 1.92 -20.29
CA LEU A 114 -7.23 3.26 -20.32
C LEU A 114 -8.25 4.37 -20.63
N ALA A 115 -9.45 4.01 -21.09
CA ALA A 115 -10.50 4.95 -21.50
C ALA A 115 -11.43 5.41 -20.34
N VAL A 116 -11.10 5.11 -19.09
CA VAL A 116 -11.91 5.44 -17.91
C VAL A 116 -11.49 6.75 -17.30
#